data_ab0e04634a4786a0274e3789cf3d78c0
#
_entry.id   ab0e04634a4786a0274e3789cf3d78c0
#
_cell.length_a   1.000
_cell.length_b   1.000
_cell.length_c   1.000
_cell.angle_alpha   90.00
_cell.angle_beta   90.00
_cell.angle_gamma   90.00
#
_symmetry.space_group_name_H-M   'P 1'
#
loop_
_entity.id
_entity.type
_entity.pdbx_description
1 polymer ?
#
loop_
_entity_poly.entity_id
_entity_poly.type
_entity_poly.pdbx_seq_one_letter_code
_entity_poly.pdbx_strand_id
1 'polypeptide(L)'
;YGLTVDGIVGQTTWKELYDEFLSIQSDNGTPNAYPGTPLREGASGQNVRLVQFWLKIARTVYTSLESVTVDGKFGAGTAAAVRRFQRYFGLTADGVVGRTTWQKLYEVYNDIANRLLSSSLRPGEYPGVLRNGSTGTPVRELQFYLYLMSAYESSIPPVSIDGKFGTDTERAVRAYQRFAGLTVDGVVGRTTWNSLYGRASQLRSSGPVVTLKRCLLYTSDAAD
;
A
#
# COMPACT_ATOMS: atom_id res chain seq x y z
N TYR A 1 -4.04 19.99 22.80
CA TYR A 1 -2.60 19.85 23.12
C TYR A 1 -1.99 21.14 23.69
N GLY A 2 -2.71 22.28 23.73
CA GLY A 2 -2.22 23.54 24.31
C GLY A 2 -0.98 24.15 23.63
N LEU A 3 -0.72 23.78 22.38
CA LEU A 3 0.42 24.25 21.59
C LEU A 3 0.13 25.64 20.99
N THR A 4 1.16 26.47 20.85
CA THR A 4 1.07 27.75 20.16
C THR A 4 0.86 27.53 18.67
N VAL A 5 -0.12 28.21 18.08
CA VAL A 5 -0.43 28.10 16.64
C VAL A 5 0.37 29.15 15.89
N ASP A 6 1.65 28.89 15.67
CA ASP A 6 2.59 29.81 15.00
C ASP A 6 3.14 29.25 13.67
N GLY A 7 2.70 28.03 13.29
CA GLY A 7 3.18 27.35 12.09
C GLY A 7 4.59 26.77 12.20
N ILE A 8 5.22 26.84 13.38
CA ILE A 8 6.57 26.37 13.62
C ILE A 8 6.53 25.01 14.32
N VAL A 9 7.24 24.04 13.79
CA VAL A 9 7.45 22.74 14.44
C VAL A 9 8.70 22.84 15.32
N GLY A 10 8.51 23.44 16.50
CA GLY A 10 9.54 23.50 17.54
C GLY A 10 9.65 22.18 18.32
N GLN A 11 10.58 22.15 19.29
CA GLN A 11 10.86 20.95 20.09
C GLN A 11 9.62 20.44 20.85
N THR A 12 8.78 21.35 21.36
CA THR A 12 7.52 20.99 22.07
C THR A 12 6.50 20.40 21.11
N THR A 13 6.28 21.03 19.96
CA THR A 13 5.37 20.52 18.91
C THR A 13 5.84 19.15 18.41
N TRP A 14 7.14 18.98 18.20
CA TRP A 14 7.74 17.72 17.79
C TRP A 14 7.54 16.64 18.85
N LYS A 15 7.77 16.97 20.12
CA LYS A 15 7.59 16.03 21.23
C LYS A 15 6.14 15.54 21.33
N GLU A 16 5.17 16.45 21.27
CA GLU A 16 3.74 16.09 21.32
C GLU A 16 3.34 15.21 20.15
N LEU A 17 3.79 15.56 18.93
CA LEU A 17 3.56 14.73 17.74
C LEU A 17 4.20 13.35 17.85
N TYR A 18 5.40 13.27 18.43
CA TYR A 18 6.10 12.00 18.61
C TYR A 18 5.48 11.16 19.72
N ASP A 19 5.07 11.77 20.83
CA ASP A 19 4.38 11.09 21.92
C ASP A 19 3.00 10.57 21.47
N GLU A 20 2.26 11.34 20.67
CA GLU A 20 1.02 10.90 20.05
C GLU A 20 1.27 9.76 19.05
N PHE A 21 2.30 9.84 18.23
CA PHE A 21 2.70 8.76 17.34
C PHE A 21 3.03 7.47 18.11
N LEU A 22 3.78 7.57 19.22
CA LEU A 22 4.07 6.42 20.08
C LEU A 22 2.82 5.88 20.77
N SER A 23 1.90 6.76 21.21
CA SER A 23 0.61 6.40 21.79
C SER A 23 -0.24 5.61 20.79
N ILE A 24 -0.35 6.11 19.56
CA ILE A 24 -1.05 5.40 18.47
C ILE A 24 -0.38 4.05 18.16
N GLN A 25 0.94 3.96 18.25
CA GLN A 25 1.65 2.69 18.11
C GLN A 25 1.45 1.75 19.31
N SER A 26 1.42 2.27 20.54
CA SER A 26 1.27 1.45 21.75
C SER A 26 -0.17 0.97 21.97
N ASP A 27 -1.18 1.79 21.68
CA ASP A 27 -2.58 1.41 21.74
C ASP A 27 -2.97 0.38 20.67
N ASN A 28 -2.21 0.34 19.58
CA ASN A 28 -2.50 -0.54 18.44
C ASN A 28 -1.52 -1.71 18.33
N GLY A 29 -0.84 -2.15 19.33
CA GLY A 29 0.02 -3.37 19.47
C GLY A 29 0.35 -4.21 18.22
N THR A 30 -0.31 -3.93 17.09
CA THR A 30 -0.07 -4.49 15.76
C THR A 30 -0.37 -3.44 14.69
N PRO A 31 0.50 -3.27 13.70
CA PRO A 31 0.17 -2.50 12.50
C PRO A 31 -1.18 -2.96 11.93
N ASN A 32 -2.08 -2.01 11.63
CA ASN A 32 -3.43 -2.28 11.13
C ASN A 32 -4.41 -2.93 12.15
N ALA A 33 -4.38 -2.49 13.41
CA ALA A 33 -5.38 -2.87 14.40
C ALA A 33 -6.82 -2.58 13.92
N TYR A 34 -7.76 -3.41 14.33
CA TYR A 34 -9.18 -3.21 14.03
C TYR A 34 -9.67 -1.88 14.62
N PRO A 35 -10.34 -1.01 13.83
CA PRO A 35 -10.70 0.36 14.25
C PRO A 35 -11.80 0.46 15.34
N GLY A 36 -12.23 -0.66 15.90
CA GLY A 36 -13.24 -0.70 16.96
C GLY A 36 -14.69 -0.66 16.47
N THR A 37 -14.96 -0.10 15.31
CA THR A 37 -16.30 0.00 14.70
C THR A 37 -16.39 -0.81 13.41
N PRO A 38 -17.47 -1.61 13.21
CA PRO A 38 -17.66 -2.35 11.97
C PRO A 38 -17.84 -1.43 10.76
N LEU A 39 -17.18 -1.77 9.65
CA LEU A 39 -17.37 -1.07 8.38
C LEU A 39 -18.45 -1.79 7.56
N ARG A 40 -19.38 -1.01 7.02
CA ARG A 40 -20.53 -1.49 6.23
C ARG A 40 -20.90 -0.46 5.17
N GLU A 41 -21.83 -0.80 4.32
CA GLU A 41 -22.34 0.10 3.29
C GLU A 41 -22.72 1.47 3.88
N GLY A 42 -22.27 2.54 3.22
CA GLY A 42 -22.35 3.92 3.67
C GLY A 42 -21.11 4.41 4.45
N ALA A 43 -20.26 3.53 4.94
CA ALA A 43 -18.99 3.94 5.58
C ALA A 43 -18.02 4.55 4.55
N SER A 44 -17.14 5.45 5.02
CA SER A 44 -16.12 6.06 4.17
C SER A 44 -14.84 6.36 4.97
N GLY A 45 -13.76 6.62 4.25
CA GLY A 45 -12.50 7.04 4.84
C GLY A 45 -11.38 6.01 4.73
N GLN A 46 -10.33 6.21 5.52
CA GLN A 46 -9.07 5.47 5.42
C GLN A 46 -9.22 3.96 5.69
N ASN A 47 -10.02 3.59 6.69
CA ASN A 47 -10.22 2.17 7.02
C ASN A 47 -10.98 1.42 5.91
N VAL A 48 -11.90 2.10 5.20
CA VAL A 48 -12.57 1.54 4.02
C VAL A 48 -11.57 1.35 2.88
N ARG A 49 -10.73 2.34 2.63
CA ARG A 49 -9.66 2.27 1.64
C ARG A 49 -8.70 1.10 1.90
N LEU A 50 -8.37 0.86 3.17
CA LEU A 50 -7.52 -0.24 3.60
C LEU A 50 -8.17 -1.61 3.32
N VAL A 51 -9.44 -1.79 3.65
CA VAL A 51 -10.21 -3.01 3.33
C VAL A 51 -10.27 -3.25 1.82
N GLN A 52 -10.58 -2.23 1.04
CA GLN A 52 -10.60 -2.31 -0.42
C GLN A 52 -9.23 -2.69 -0.99
N PHE A 53 -8.16 -2.12 -0.44
CA PHE A 53 -6.79 -2.44 -0.80
C PHE A 53 -6.47 -3.93 -0.54
N TRP A 54 -6.78 -4.44 0.65
CA TRP A 54 -6.55 -5.85 0.99
C TRP A 54 -7.35 -6.80 0.12
N LEU A 55 -8.62 -6.50 -0.16
CA LEU A 55 -9.46 -7.26 -1.10
C LEU A 55 -8.84 -7.29 -2.51
N LYS A 56 -8.35 -6.15 -2.98
CA LYS A 56 -7.70 -6.05 -4.30
C LYS A 56 -6.44 -6.90 -4.38
N ILE A 57 -5.61 -6.89 -3.33
CA ILE A 57 -4.41 -7.74 -3.23
C ILE A 57 -4.81 -9.22 -3.12
N ALA A 58 -5.79 -9.57 -2.27
CA ALA A 58 -6.26 -10.96 -2.13
C ALA A 58 -6.72 -11.55 -3.47
N ARG A 59 -7.37 -10.76 -4.32
CA ARG A 59 -7.82 -11.18 -5.64
C ARG A 59 -6.68 -11.59 -6.59
N THR A 60 -5.45 -11.16 -6.37
CA THR A 60 -4.30 -11.58 -7.21
C THR A 60 -4.00 -13.07 -7.11
N VAL A 61 -4.29 -13.66 -5.96
CA VAL A 61 -4.08 -15.09 -5.68
C VAL A 61 -5.42 -15.84 -5.76
N TYR A 62 -6.46 -15.27 -5.19
CA TYR A 62 -7.81 -15.87 -5.15
C TYR A 62 -8.68 -15.24 -6.23
N THR A 63 -8.50 -15.67 -7.47
CA THR A 63 -9.13 -15.09 -8.68
C THR A 63 -10.65 -15.15 -8.68
N SER A 64 -11.27 -16.00 -7.86
CA SER A 64 -12.71 -16.08 -7.66
C SER A 64 -13.29 -14.93 -6.80
N LEU A 65 -12.45 -14.10 -6.18
CA LEU A 65 -12.90 -12.94 -5.44
C LEU A 65 -13.31 -11.81 -6.40
N GLU A 66 -14.24 -10.98 -5.93
CA GLU A 66 -14.74 -9.84 -6.68
C GLU A 66 -13.69 -8.72 -6.83
N SER A 67 -13.77 -8.01 -7.95
CA SER A 67 -12.96 -6.80 -8.15
C SER A 67 -13.52 -5.64 -7.33
N VAL A 68 -12.64 -4.83 -6.75
CA VAL A 68 -13.01 -3.66 -5.96
C VAL A 68 -12.14 -2.46 -6.34
N THR A 69 -12.75 -1.28 -6.38
CA THR A 69 -12.04 -0.01 -6.54
C THR A 69 -11.60 0.50 -5.16
N VAL A 70 -10.38 1.01 -5.06
CA VAL A 70 -9.83 1.57 -3.82
C VAL A 70 -10.12 3.07 -3.78
N ASP A 71 -11.36 3.43 -3.50
CA ASP A 71 -11.84 4.82 -3.46
C ASP A 71 -12.15 5.36 -2.06
N GLY A 72 -12.13 4.47 -1.06
CA GLY A 72 -12.45 4.81 0.32
C GLY A 72 -13.95 4.99 0.59
N LYS A 73 -14.84 4.52 -0.31
CA LYS A 73 -16.29 4.53 -0.14
C LYS A 73 -16.81 3.10 -0.09
N PHE A 74 -17.44 2.72 1.00
CA PHE A 74 -18.02 1.39 1.18
C PHE A 74 -19.41 1.37 0.54
N GLY A 75 -19.44 1.18 -0.78
CA GLY A 75 -20.68 1.02 -1.53
C GLY A 75 -21.09 -0.45 -1.69
N ALA A 76 -22.17 -0.69 -2.45
CA ALA A 76 -22.69 -2.04 -2.73
C ALA A 76 -21.65 -2.98 -3.34
N GLY A 77 -20.75 -2.46 -4.20
CA GLY A 77 -19.63 -3.23 -4.78
C GLY A 77 -18.64 -3.72 -3.73
N THR A 78 -18.27 -2.85 -2.78
CA THR A 78 -17.40 -3.23 -1.66
C THR A 78 -18.09 -4.26 -0.76
N ALA A 79 -19.39 -4.07 -0.45
CA ALA A 79 -20.18 -5.03 0.33
C ALA A 79 -20.26 -6.41 -0.35
N ALA A 80 -20.45 -6.45 -1.67
CA ALA A 80 -20.45 -7.70 -2.45
C ALA A 80 -19.09 -8.41 -2.40
N ALA A 81 -18.00 -7.65 -2.57
CA ALA A 81 -16.63 -8.18 -2.47
C ALA A 81 -16.33 -8.75 -1.08
N VAL A 82 -16.76 -8.05 -0.03
CA VAL A 82 -16.62 -8.53 1.36
C VAL A 82 -17.41 -9.83 1.56
N ARG A 83 -18.68 -9.91 1.12
CA ARG A 83 -19.48 -11.14 1.21
C ARG A 83 -18.82 -12.30 0.45
N ARG A 84 -18.24 -12.04 -0.71
CA ARG A 84 -17.53 -13.05 -1.48
C ARG A 84 -16.28 -13.54 -0.75
N PHE A 85 -15.50 -12.62 -0.18
CA PHE A 85 -14.35 -12.94 0.66
C PHE A 85 -14.75 -13.77 1.89
N GLN A 86 -15.78 -13.35 2.60
CA GLN A 86 -16.28 -14.05 3.78
C GLN A 86 -16.69 -15.48 3.45
N ARG A 87 -17.46 -15.70 2.37
CA ARG A 87 -17.83 -17.05 1.90
C ARG A 87 -16.62 -17.90 1.55
N TYR A 88 -15.64 -17.31 0.86
CA TYR A 88 -14.46 -18.04 0.45
C TYR A 88 -13.63 -18.53 1.66
N PHE A 89 -13.54 -17.73 2.69
CA PHE A 89 -12.78 -18.05 3.91
C PHE A 89 -13.63 -18.61 5.07
N GLY A 90 -14.87 -19.04 4.80
CA GLY A 90 -15.74 -19.68 5.79
C GLY A 90 -16.23 -18.77 6.92
N LEU A 91 -16.30 -17.47 6.67
CA LEU A 91 -16.83 -16.48 7.62
C LEU A 91 -18.32 -16.24 7.37
N THR A 92 -19.02 -15.65 8.35
CA THR A 92 -20.40 -15.16 8.19
C THR A 92 -20.44 -14.13 7.05
N ALA A 93 -21.18 -14.44 5.97
CA ALA A 93 -21.20 -13.65 4.75
C ALA A 93 -22.26 -12.52 4.81
N ASP A 94 -22.13 -11.62 5.76
CA ASP A 94 -23.04 -10.50 6.00
C ASP A 94 -22.66 -9.22 5.23
N GLY A 95 -21.44 -9.17 4.68
CA GLY A 95 -20.93 -8.00 3.97
C GLY A 95 -20.45 -6.88 4.90
N VAL A 96 -20.31 -7.17 6.18
CA VAL A 96 -19.83 -6.24 7.21
C VAL A 96 -18.41 -6.62 7.61
N VAL A 97 -17.52 -5.65 7.67
CA VAL A 97 -16.16 -5.87 8.14
C VAL A 97 -16.12 -5.61 9.65
N GLY A 98 -16.47 -6.62 10.41
CA GLY A 98 -16.24 -6.68 11.85
C GLY A 98 -14.82 -7.13 12.17
N ARG A 99 -14.48 -7.29 13.46
CA ARG A 99 -13.15 -7.69 13.93
C ARG A 99 -12.62 -8.96 13.23
N THR A 100 -13.42 -10.00 13.14
CA THR A 100 -13.02 -11.28 12.53
C THR A 100 -12.71 -11.15 11.05
N THR A 101 -13.56 -10.44 10.30
CA THR A 101 -13.35 -10.18 8.86
C THR A 101 -12.12 -9.30 8.63
N TRP A 102 -11.93 -8.28 9.46
CA TRP A 102 -10.77 -7.41 9.42
C TRP A 102 -9.47 -8.18 9.62
N GLN A 103 -9.40 -8.99 10.68
CA GLN A 103 -8.22 -9.80 10.98
C GLN A 103 -7.91 -10.79 9.84
N LYS A 104 -8.95 -11.44 9.28
CA LYS A 104 -8.76 -12.39 8.18
C LYS A 104 -8.31 -11.70 6.88
N LEU A 105 -8.82 -10.52 6.58
CA LEU A 105 -8.36 -9.71 5.44
C LEU A 105 -6.88 -9.34 5.58
N TYR A 106 -6.50 -8.88 6.77
CA TYR A 106 -5.10 -8.52 7.04
C TYR A 106 -4.18 -9.74 6.99
N GLU A 107 -4.57 -10.87 7.59
CA GLU A 107 -3.83 -12.13 7.55
C GLU A 107 -3.56 -12.58 6.10
N VAL A 108 -4.61 -12.63 5.28
CA VAL A 108 -4.51 -13.03 3.87
C VAL A 108 -3.61 -12.08 3.10
N TYR A 109 -3.77 -10.76 3.29
CA TYR A 109 -2.89 -9.76 2.69
C TYR A 109 -1.43 -9.97 3.08
N ASN A 110 -1.16 -10.17 4.37
CA ASN A 110 0.19 -10.32 4.90
C ASN A 110 0.86 -11.63 4.41
N ASP A 111 0.10 -12.71 4.33
CA ASP A 111 0.56 -13.97 3.75
C ASP A 111 0.97 -13.82 2.29
N ILE A 112 0.15 -13.15 1.48
CA ILE A 112 0.47 -12.89 0.08
C ILE A 112 1.72 -12.03 -0.02
N ALA A 113 1.80 -10.94 0.74
CA ALA A 113 2.95 -10.04 0.77
C ALA A 113 4.24 -10.79 1.15
N ASN A 114 4.20 -11.62 2.17
CA ASN A 114 5.35 -12.40 2.64
C ASN A 114 5.79 -13.45 1.61
N ARG A 115 4.86 -14.17 0.97
CA ARG A 115 5.18 -15.17 -0.06
C ARG A 115 5.81 -14.54 -1.30
N LEU A 116 5.34 -13.35 -1.71
CA LEU A 116 5.88 -12.65 -2.87
C LEU A 116 7.26 -12.06 -2.62
N LEU A 117 7.58 -11.76 -1.35
CA LEU A 117 8.86 -11.19 -0.93
C LEU A 117 9.84 -12.22 -0.36
N SER A 118 9.45 -13.50 -0.21
CA SER A 118 10.33 -14.56 0.24
C SER A 118 11.36 -14.93 -0.86
N SER A 119 12.25 -14.01 -1.16
CA SER A 119 13.38 -14.21 -2.07
C SER A 119 14.70 -14.15 -1.30
N SER A 120 15.75 -14.70 -1.87
CA SER A 120 17.11 -14.70 -1.34
C SER A 120 17.75 -13.31 -1.21
N LEU A 121 17.08 -12.26 -1.69
CA LEU A 121 17.50 -10.88 -1.52
C LEU A 121 16.89 -10.32 -0.23
N ARG A 122 17.64 -9.49 0.47
CA ARG A 122 17.09 -8.72 1.59
C ARG A 122 16.01 -7.79 1.03
N PRO A 123 14.80 -7.78 1.58
CA PRO A 123 13.73 -6.90 1.08
C PRO A 123 14.22 -5.46 0.99
N GLY A 124 14.07 -4.85 -0.18
CA GLY A 124 14.47 -3.49 -0.45
C GLY A 124 15.93 -3.26 -0.83
N GLU A 125 16.78 -4.29 -0.80
CA GLU A 125 18.13 -4.16 -1.33
C GLU A 125 18.08 -3.89 -2.84
N TYR A 126 18.80 -2.84 -3.29
CA TYR A 126 18.82 -2.48 -4.71
C TYR A 126 19.55 -3.55 -5.53
N PRO A 127 18.85 -4.25 -6.43
CA PRO A 127 19.42 -5.41 -7.13
C PRO A 127 20.31 -5.06 -8.35
N GLY A 128 20.49 -3.79 -8.62
CA GLY A 128 21.05 -3.29 -9.86
C GLY A 128 19.98 -2.72 -10.80
N VAL A 129 20.39 -2.26 -11.97
CA VAL A 129 19.48 -1.65 -12.96
C VAL A 129 18.55 -2.68 -13.56
N LEU A 130 17.23 -2.43 -13.46
CA LEU A 130 16.20 -3.22 -14.12
C LEU A 130 15.56 -2.42 -15.28
N ARG A 131 15.37 -3.07 -16.41
CA ARG A 131 14.81 -2.49 -17.64
C ARG A 131 14.15 -3.57 -18.48
N ASN A 132 13.49 -3.17 -19.54
CA ASN A 132 12.90 -4.11 -20.50
C ASN A 132 13.92 -5.19 -20.90
N GLY A 133 13.51 -6.46 -20.82
CA GLY A 133 14.34 -7.64 -21.00
C GLY A 133 14.96 -8.20 -19.73
N SER A 134 14.95 -7.49 -18.59
CA SER A 134 15.37 -8.05 -17.29
C SER A 134 14.41 -9.15 -16.84
N THR A 135 14.93 -10.17 -16.12
CA THR A 135 14.13 -11.30 -15.63
C THR A 135 14.54 -11.73 -14.22
N GLY A 136 13.72 -12.56 -13.60
CA GLY A 136 14.03 -13.22 -12.33
C GLY A 136 13.40 -12.56 -11.10
N THR A 137 13.92 -12.94 -9.94
CA THR A 137 13.40 -12.53 -8.63
C THR A 137 13.38 -11.01 -8.43
N PRO A 138 14.42 -10.23 -8.81
CA PRO A 138 14.39 -8.78 -8.66
C PRO A 138 13.26 -8.12 -9.47
N VAL A 139 12.93 -8.65 -10.64
CA VAL A 139 11.81 -8.15 -11.45
C VAL A 139 10.47 -8.51 -10.79
N ARG A 140 10.37 -9.70 -10.22
CA ARG A 140 9.17 -10.11 -9.48
C ARG A 140 8.90 -9.22 -8.27
N GLU A 141 9.96 -8.86 -7.54
CA GLU A 141 9.88 -7.93 -6.42
C GLU A 141 9.46 -6.53 -6.89
N LEU A 142 10.06 -6.01 -7.96
CA LEU A 142 9.64 -4.75 -8.59
C LEU A 142 8.17 -4.78 -8.98
N GLN A 143 7.72 -5.83 -9.67
CA GLN A 143 6.33 -5.99 -10.09
C GLN A 143 5.38 -6.04 -8.90
N PHE A 144 5.77 -6.69 -7.81
CA PHE A 144 5.00 -6.67 -6.57
C PHE A 144 4.84 -5.25 -6.01
N TYR A 145 5.91 -4.47 -5.93
CA TYR A 145 5.83 -3.08 -5.47
C TYR A 145 4.97 -2.21 -6.39
N LEU A 146 5.11 -2.35 -7.70
CA LEU A 146 4.26 -1.65 -8.67
C LEU A 146 2.79 -2.05 -8.53
N TYR A 147 2.53 -3.33 -8.29
CA TYR A 147 1.18 -3.83 -8.05
C TYR A 147 0.57 -3.22 -6.77
N LEU A 148 1.32 -3.16 -5.66
CA LEU A 148 0.89 -2.47 -4.44
C LEU A 148 0.56 -1.00 -4.74
N MET A 149 1.42 -0.32 -5.48
CA MET A 149 1.19 1.08 -5.86
C MET A 149 -0.03 1.24 -6.75
N SER A 150 -0.27 0.34 -7.71
CA SER A 150 -1.44 0.38 -8.59
C SER A 150 -2.77 0.16 -7.84
N ALA A 151 -2.74 -0.56 -6.73
CA ALA A 151 -3.91 -0.75 -5.88
C ALA A 151 -4.32 0.54 -5.17
N TYR A 152 -3.36 1.42 -4.91
CA TYR A 152 -3.55 2.70 -4.23
C TYR A 152 -3.72 3.88 -5.20
N GLU A 153 -2.91 3.94 -6.26
CA GLU A 153 -2.85 5.05 -7.23
C GLU A 153 -3.32 4.56 -8.61
N SER A 154 -4.50 5.01 -9.03
CA SER A 154 -5.14 4.55 -10.26
C SER A 154 -4.41 4.97 -11.55
N SER A 155 -3.54 5.97 -11.48
CA SER A 155 -2.70 6.39 -12.60
C SER A 155 -1.58 5.39 -12.92
N ILE A 156 -1.28 4.46 -11.99
CA ILE A 156 -0.29 3.40 -12.19
C ILE A 156 -1.03 2.14 -12.61
N PRO A 157 -0.80 1.63 -13.84
CA PRO A 157 -1.47 0.41 -14.29
C PRO A 157 -1.00 -0.81 -13.50
N PRO A 158 -1.89 -1.78 -13.20
CA PRO A 158 -1.49 -3.02 -12.57
C PRO A 158 -0.61 -3.84 -13.52
N VAL A 159 0.32 -4.61 -12.94
CA VAL A 159 1.21 -5.50 -13.66
C VAL A 159 1.05 -6.94 -13.17
N SER A 160 1.34 -7.90 -14.03
CA SER A 160 1.50 -9.31 -13.64
C SER A 160 2.81 -9.50 -12.89
N ILE A 161 2.80 -10.34 -11.85
CA ILE A 161 3.99 -10.66 -11.05
C ILE A 161 4.58 -11.97 -11.61
N ASP A 162 5.15 -11.90 -12.81
CA ASP A 162 5.67 -13.05 -13.56
C ASP A 162 7.21 -13.13 -13.59
N GLY A 163 7.88 -12.08 -13.11
CA GLY A 163 9.34 -11.99 -13.12
C GLY A 163 9.95 -11.66 -14.49
N LYS A 164 9.15 -11.12 -15.42
CA LYS A 164 9.61 -10.68 -16.74
C LYS A 164 9.35 -9.19 -16.91
N PHE A 165 10.40 -8.41 -17.06
CA PHE A 165 10.26 -6.98 -17.32
C PHE A 165 9.93 -6.76 -18.81
N GLY A 166 8.66 -6.81 -19.15
CA GLY A 166 8.13 -6.53 -20.48
C GLY A 166 7.56 -5.12 -20.59
N THR A 167 6.88 -4.87 -21.71
CA THR A 167 6.27 -3.57 -22.02
C THR A 167 5.27 -3.09 -20.96
N ASP A 168 4.50 -4.00 -20.36
CA ASP A 168 3.52 -3.64 -19.32
C ASP A 168 4.23 -3.20 -18.03
N THR A 169 5.30 -3.89 -17.65
CA THR A 169 6.13 -3.48 -16.50
C THR A 169 6.79 -2.13 -16.76
N GLU A 170 7.33 -1.90 -17.97
CA GLU A 170 7.92 -0.62 -18.34
C GLU A 170 6.89 0.52 -18.30
N ARG A 171 5.69 0.29 -18.81
CA ARG A 171 4.58 1.26 -18.75
C ARG A 171 4.24 1.63 -17.31
N ALA A 172 4.16 0.65 -16.42
CA ALA A 172 3.90 0.89 -15.00
C ALA A 172 5.06 1.63 -14.31
N VAL A 173 6.32 1.32 -14.64
CA VAL A 173 7.50 2.05 -14.15
C VAL A 173 7.42 3.51 -14.56
N ARG A 174 7.16 3.80 -15.84
CA ARG A 174 7.02 5.19 -16.34
C ARG A 174 5.86 5.92 -15.64
N ALA A 175 4.74 5.23 -15.41
CA ALA A 175 3.61 5.80 -14.67
C ALA A 175 3.99 6.11 -13.22
N TYR A 176 4.69 5.19 -12.56
CA TYR A 176 5.20 5.41 -11.21
C TYR A 176 6.20 6.58 -11.15
N GLN A 177 7.14 6.64 -12.09
CA GLN A 177 8.12 7.74 -12.17
C GLN A 177 7.43 9.10 -12.30
N ARG A 178 6.40 9.22 -13.16
CA ARG A 178 5.58 10.45 -13.25
C ARG A 178 4.89 10.78 -11.92
N PHE A 179 4.26 9.78 -11.30
CA PHE A 179 3.60 9.94 -10.02
C PHE A 179 4.58 10.40 -8.92
N ALA A 180 5.79 9.85 -8.92
CA ALA A 180 6.81 10.13 -7.93
C ALA A 180 7.64 11.40 -8.21
N GLY A 181 7.43 12.07 -9.37
CA GLY A 181 8.22 13.23 -9.78
C GLY A 181 9.66 12.88 -10.17
N LEU A 182 9.90 11.65 -10.62
CA LEU A 182 11.22 11.17 -11.05
C LEU A 182 11.40 11.30 -12.56
N THR A 183 12.65 11.16 -13.04
CA THR A 183 12.93 11.05 -14.47
C THR A 183 12.16 9.90 -15.09
N VAL A 184 11.38 10.18 -16.16
CA VAL A 184 10.47 9.20 -16.78
C VAL A 184 11.19 8.49 -17.95
N ASP A 185 12.09 7.58 -17.61
CA ASP A 185 12.91 6.84 -18.58
C ASP A 185 12.50 5.35 -18.72
N GLY A 186 11.60 4.86 -17.85
CA GLY A 186 11.18 3.47 -17.84
C GLY A 186 12.24 2.51 -17.28
N VAL A 187 13.33 3.03 -16.73
CA VAL A 187 14.44 2.26 -16.16
C VAL A 187 14.39 2.36 -14.63
N VAL A 188 14.54 1.24 -13.98
CA VAL A 188 14.59 1.21 -12.51
C VAL A 188 16.04 1.27 -12.06
N GLY A 189 16.55 2.48 -11.91
CA GLY A 189 17.82 2.77 -11.24
C GLY A 189 17.63 2.82 -9.72
N ARG A 190 18.71 3.09 -8.98
CA ARG A 190 18.71 3.16 -7.51
C ARG A 190 17.66 4.14 -6.97
N THR A 191 17.53 5.31 -7.55
CA THR A 191 16.56 6.33 -7.13
C THR A 191 15.12 5.84 -7.28
N THR A 192 14.78 5.28 -8.45
CA THR A 192 13.43 4.72 -8.69
C THR A 192 13.14 3.55 -7.76
N TRP A 193 14.12 2.65 -7.57
CA TRP A 193 13.97 1.52 -6.65
C TRP A 193 13.72 1.96 -5.21
N ASN A 194 14.58 2.82 -4.67
CA ASN A 194 14.46 3.27 -3.29
C ASN A 194 13.15 4.04 -3.03
N SER A 195 12.73 4.88 -3.97
CA SER A 195 11.45 5.59 -3.91
C SER A 195 10.28 4.62 -3.91
N LEU A 196 10.28 3.64 -4.81
CA LEU A 196 9.22 2.65 -4.92
C LEU A 196 9.15 1.73 -3.70
N TYR A 197 10.30 1.21 -3.26
CA TYR A 197 10.40 0.39 -2.06
C TYR A 197 9.91 1.12 -0.80
N GLY A 198 10.36 2.35 -0.58
CA GLY A 198 9.96 3.15 0.58
C GLY A 198 8.44 3.34 0.65
N ARG A 199 7.80 3.68 -0.48
CA ARG A 199 6.34 3.85 -0.55
C ARG A 199 5.59 2.52 -0.40
N ALA A 200 6.05 1.47 -1.08
CA ALA A 200 5.46 0.14 -0.97
C ALA A 200 5.57 -0.41 0.46
N SER A 201 6.69 -0.17 1.15
CA SER A 201 6.90 -0.56 2.54
C SER A 201 5.95 0.18 3.49
N GLN A 202 5.70 1.46 3.26
CA GLN A 202 4.70 2.23 4.03
C GLN A 202 3.29 1.67 3.83
N LEU A 203 2.92 1.32 2.59
CA LEU A 203 1.62 0.68 2.30
C LEU A 203 1.48 -0.69 2.98
N ARG A 204 2.58 -1.43 3.15
CA ARG A 204 2.57 -2.71 3.87
C ARG A 204 2.40 -2.55 5.38
N SER A 205 3.03 -1.57 5.99
CA SER A 205 3.05 -1.40 7.44
C SER A 205 1.82 -0.65 7.98
N SER A 206 1.33 0.34 7.26
CA SER A 206 0.27 1.24 7.75
C SER A 206 -0.96 1.31 6.82
N GLY A 207 -0.94 0.58 5.70
CA GLY A 207 -1.94 0.76 4.65
C GLY A 207 -1.77 2.08 3.89
N PRO A 208 -2.68 2.42 2.96
CA PRO A 208 -2.58 3.63 2.17
C PRO A 208 -2.78 4.88 3.03
N VAL A 209 -1.71 5.49 3.48
CA VAL A 209 -1.74 6.78 4.17
C VAL A 209 -1.92 7.90 3.13
N VAL A 210 -2.90 8.76 3.34
CA VAL A 210 -3.26 9.88 2.45
C VAL A 210 -2.11 10.90 2.25
N THR A 211 -1.05 10.80 3.02
CA THR A 211 0.03 11.80 3.14
C THR A 211 1.16 11.66 2.12
N LEU A 212 1.13 10.67 1.22
CA LEU A 212 2.25 10.44 0.27
C LEU A 212 2.50 11.58 -0.73
N LYS A 213 1.52 12.46 -0.96
CA LYS A 213 1.71 13.63 -1.85
C LYS A 213 2.42 14.82 -1.18
N ARG A 214 2.46 14.90 0.15
CA ARG A 214 3.03 16.06 0.86
C ARG A 214 4.48 15.91 1.30
N CYS A 215 5.02 14.71 1.41
CA CYS A 215 6.41 14.50 1.84
C CYS A 215 7.48 14.76 0.75
N LEU A 216 7.09 15.05 -0.49
CA LEU A 216 8.04 15.26 -1.59
C LEU A 216 8.44 16.72 -1.82
N LEU A 217 7.87 17.68 -1.05
CA LEU A 217 8.19 19.10 -1.22
C LEU A 217 9.35 19.62 -0.32
N TYR A 218 10.03 18.72 0.40
CA TYR A 218 11.04 19.16 1.39
C TYR A 218 12.44 18.54 1.22
N THR A 219 12.85 18.15 0.02
CA THR A 219 14.24 17.69 -0.20
C THR A 219 14.90 18.32 -1.43
N SER A 220 14.65 19.58 -1.73
CA SER A 220 15.40 20.24 -2.81
C SER A 220 15.92 21.64 -2.49
N ASP A 221 16.00 22.05 -1.23
CA ASP A 221 16.66 23.33 -0.90
C ASP A 221 17.55 23.18 0.34
N ALA A 222 18.67 22.46 0.17
CA ALA A 222 19.84 22.61 1.04
C ALA A 222 21.08 22.14 0.28
N ALA A 223 21.48 22.89 -0.74
CA ALA A 223 22.82 22.88 -1.27
C ALA A 223 23.07 24.24 -1.97
N ASP A 224 23.44 25.24 -1.18
CA ASP A 224 24.37 26.31 -1.50
C ASP A 224 25.14 26.68 -0.24
#